data_072bbd918f95c57380d71a6960366356
#
_entry.id   072bbd918f95c57380d71a6960366356
#
_cell.length_a   1.000
_cell.length_b   1.000
_cell.length_c   1.000
_cell.angle_alpha   90.00
_cell.angle_beta   90.00
_cell.angle_gamma   90.00
#
_symmetry.space_group_name_H-M   'P 1'
#
loop_
_entity.id
_entity.type
_entity.pdbx_description
1 polymer ?
#
loop_
_entity_poly.entity_id
_entity_poly.type
_entity_poly.pdbx_seq_one_letter_code
_entity_poly.pdbx_strand_id
1 'polypeptide(L)'
;MFRVSLKDFTVYGKHGAYEAEHSYQQPFIVSITVELNNNQFGDNLSKTVNYADLQTVAYDVITNSPPIKLMETMIENMIEKISQKYAVRRIAIKIEKPEAKLPHNGGVALVEGEWLNKQEN
;
A
#
# COMPACT_ATOMS: atom_id res chain seq x y z
N MET A 1 1.69 -21.85 3.42
CA MET A 1 1.53 -20.42 3.73
C MET A 1 0.70 -19.73 2.67
N PHE A 2 -0.27 -18.95 3.11
CA PHE A 2 -1.17 -18.24 2.18
C PHE A 2 -0.85 -16.75 2.16
N ARG A 3 -1.00 -16.15 1.00
CA ARG A 3 -0.88 -14.71 0.80
C ARG A 3 -2.14 -14.20 0.13
N VAL A 4 -2.58 -13.01 0.54
CA VAL A 4 -3.65 -12.27 -0.13
C VAL A 4 -3.03 -11.02 -0.70
N SER A 5 -3.32 -10.71 -1.95
CA SER A 5 -2.71 -9.55 -2.62
C SER A 5 -3.74 -8.73 -3.36
N LEU A 6 -3.47 -7.44 -3.39
CA LEU A 6 -4.04 -6.49 -4.35
C LEU A 6 -2.90 -6.07 -5.26
N LYS A 7 -3.06 -6.22 -6.57
CA LYS A 7 -1.99 -5.95 -7.51
C LYS A 7 -2.35 -4.82 -8.47
N ASP A 8 -1.41 -3.89 -8.65
CA ASP A 8 -1.48 -2.85 -9.67
C ASP A 8 -2.77 -2.01 -9.61
N PHE A 9 -3.14 -1.58 -8.42
CA PHE A 9 -4.28 -0.70 -8.23
C PHE A 9 -3.88 0.75 -8.47
N THR A 10 -4.44 1.37 -9.50
CA THR A 10 -4.16 2.77 -9.82
C THR A 10 -5.08 3.68 -9.02
N VAL A 11 -4.49 4.57 -8.22
CA VAL A 11 -5.20 5.56 -7.42
C VAL A 11 -4.59 6.94 -7.65
N TYR A 12 -5.41 7.97 -7.52
CA TYR A 12 -5.00 9.34 -7.81
C TYR A 12 -4.95 10.17 -6.54
N GLY A 13 -3.92 11.00 -6.41
CA GLY A 13 -3.78 11.90 -5.29
C GLY A 13 -2.82 13.04 -5.58
N LYS A 14 -2.80 14.05 -4.68
CA LYS A 14 -1.99 15.25 -4.80
C LYS A 14 -0.80 15.15 -3.88
N HIS A 15 0.17 14.30 -4.23
CA HIS A 15 1.30 13.97 -3.37
C HIS A 15 2.64 14.17 -4.10
N GLY A 16 3.68 14.43 -3.35
CA GLY A 16 5.05 14.51 -3.86
C GLY A 16 5.93 15.33 -2.94
N ALA A 17 7.25 15.19 -3.13
CA ALA A 17 8.24 15.88 -2.32
C ALA A 17 8.21 17.40 -2.53
N TYR A 18 7.72 17.86 -3.68
CA TYR A 18 7.70 19.27 -4.05
C TYR A 18 6.30 19.85 -3.88
N GLU A 19 6.23 21.07 -3.37
CA GLU A 19 4.96 21.72 -3.09
C GLU A 19 4.08 21.85 -4.32
N ALA A 20 4.67 22.05 -5.50
CA ALA A 20 3.93 22.15 -6.76
C ALA A 20 3.11 20.88 -7.05
N GLU A 21 3.56 19.72 -6.59
CA GLU A 21 2.87 18.45 -6.76
C GLU A 21 1.59 18.34 -5.91
N HIS A 22 1.42 19.22 -4.95
CA HIS A 22 0.25 19.23 -4.07
C HIS A 22 -0.95 19.94 -4.70
N SER A 23 -0.79 20.50 -5.89
CA SER A 23 -1.85 21.25 -6.58
C SER A 23 -2.53 20.48 -7.70
N TYR A 24 -2.03 19.28 -8.07
CA TYR A 24 -2.63 18.48 -9.13
C TYR A 24 -2.64 16.99 -8.77
N GLN A 25 -3.61 16.29 -9.31
CA GLN A 25 -3.70 14.84 -9.13
C GLN A 25 -2.77 14.11 -10.08
N GLN A 26 -2.16 13.05 -9.59
CA GLN A 26 -1.36 12.15 -10.42
C GLN A 26 -1.58 10.71 -9.99
N PRO A 27 -1.32 9.74 -10.88
CA PRO A 27 -1.54 8.34 -10.56
C PRO A 27 -0.41 7.77 -9.69
N PHE A 28 -0.82 6.90 -8.79
CA PHE A 28 0.06 6.02 -8.01
C PHE A 28 -0.45 4.60 -8.22
N ILE A 29 0.45 3.66 -8.48
CA ILE A 29 0.08 2.27 -8.68
C ILE A 29 0.53 1.48 -7.45
N VAL A 30 -0.46 0.93 -6.73
CA VAL A 30 -0.25 0.29 -5.43
C VAL A 30 -0.43 -1.21 -5.56
N SER A 31 0.52 -1.95 -5.00
CA SER A 31 0.40 -3.40 -4.82
C SER A 31 0.65 -3.72 -3.36
N ILE A 32 -0.22 -4.52 -2.77
CA ILE A 32 -0.17 -4.92 -1.36
C ILE A 32 -0.23 -6.44 -1.29
N THR A 33 0.71 -7.05 -0.58
CA THR A 33 0.70 -8.49 -0.31
C THR A 33 0.76 -8.70 1.19
N VAL A 34 -0.16 -9.52 1.69
CA VAL A 34 -0.26 -9.86 3.11
C VAL A 34 -0.06 -11.35 3.28
N GLU A 35 0.85 -11.76 4.16
CA GLU A 35 1.03 -13.18 4.53
C GLU A 35 0.19 -13.47 5.76
N LEU A 36 -0.60 -14.54 5.65
CA LEU A 36 -1.55 -14.91 6.68
C LEU A 36 -0.91 -15.85 7.70
N ASN A 37 -1.39 -15.77 8.94
CA ASN A 37 -1.02 -16.72 9.98
C ASN A 37 -1.76 -18.05 9.84
N ASN A 38 -2.98 -18.03 9.30
CA ASN A 38 -3.81 -19.21 9.15
C ASN A 38 -3.41 -20.05 7.94
N ASN A 39 -3.59 -21.37 8.06
CA ASN A 39 -3.45 -22.33 6.98
C ASN A 39 -4.75 -23.06 6.68
N GLN A 40 -5.77 -22.84 7.50
CA GLN A 40 -7.09 -23.47 7.36
C GLN A 40 -8.17 -22.41 7.58
N PHE A 41 -9.11 -22.34 6.68
CA PHE A 41 -10.07 -21.23 6.65
C PHE A 41 -11.52 -21.65 6.81
N GLY A 42 -11.86 -22.93 6.59
CA GLY A 42 -13.22 -23.42 6.72
C GLY A 42 -14.21 -22.66 5.86
N ASP A 43 -13.74 -22.12 4.74
CA ASP A 43 -14.56 -21.29 3.84
C ASP A 43 -15.20 -20.10 4.56
N ASN A 44 -14.48 -19.53 5.55
CA ASN A 44 -14.98 -18.46 6.40
C ASN A 44 -14.17 -17.19 6.19
N LEU A 45 -14.80 -16.14 5.69
CA LEU A 45 -14.17 -14.85 5.41
C LEU A 45 -13.49 -14.25 6.64
N SER A 46 -14.02 -14.50 7.85
CA SER A 46 -13.44 -13.93 9.07
C SER A 46 -12.07 -14.51 9.42
N LYS A 47 -11.65 -15.59 8.76
CA LYS A 47 -10.36 -16.24 9.00
C LYS A 47 -9.27 -15.83 8.03
N THR A 48 -9.57 -14.94 7.12
CA THR A 48 -8.64 -14.44 6.11
C THR A 48 -8.62 -12.91 6.12
N VAL A 49 -7.90 -12.35 5.19
CA VAL A 49 -7.91 -10.91 4.90
C VAL A 49 -8.79 -10.67 3.69
N ASN A 50 -9.74 -9.77 3.81
CA ASN A 50 -10.57 -9.35 2.68
C ASN A 50 -9.75 -8.38 1.81
N TYR A 51 -9.46 -8.77 0.58
CA TYR A 51 -8.68 -7.90 -0.33
C TYR A 51 -9.40 -6.59 -0.65
N ALA A 52 -10.72 -6.53 -0.49
CA ALA A 52 -11.45 -5.26 -0.63
C ALA A 52 -10.98 -4.24 0.42
N ASP A 53 -10.59 -4.70 1.62
CA ASP A 53 -10.04 -3.82 2.64
C ASP A 53 -8.64 -3.31 2.25
N LEU A 54 -7.85 -4.12 1.56
CA LEU A 54 -6.55 -3.68 1.06
C LEU A 54 -6.74 -2.55 0.03
N GLN A 55 -7.73 -2.68 -0.84
CA GLN A 55 -8.06 -1.63 -1.79
C GLN A 55 -8.51 -0.35 -1.10
N THR A 56 -9.39 -0.47 -0.10
CA THR A 56 -9.88 0.67 0.66
C THR A 56 -8.75 1.39 1.40
N VAL A 57 -7.82 0.64 1.99
CA VAL A 57 -6.66 1.23 2.65
C VAL A 57 -5.82 2.06 1.67
N ALA A 58 -5.52 1.51 0.51
CA ALA A 58 -4.76 2.23 -0.52
C ALA A 58 -5.51 3.48 -0.98
N TYR A 59 -6.81 3.36 -1.23
CA TYR A 59 -7.65 4.48 -1.64
C TYR A 59 -7.67 5.59 -0.58
N ASP A 60 -7.88 5.22 0.68
CA ASP A 60 -7.97 6.20 1.77
C ASP A 60 -6.65 6.94 1.98
N VAL A 61 -5.53 6.23 1.95
CA VAL A 61 -4.22 6.86 2.16
C VAL A 61 -3.86 7.79 1.02
N ILE A 62 -4.19 7.43 -0.22
CA ILE A 62 -3.75 8.22 -1.38
C ILE A 62 -4.80 9.26 -1.81
N THR A 63 -6.07 8.90 -1.84
CA THR A 63 -7.12 9.80 -2.34
C THR A 63 -7.74 10.65 -1.25
N ASN A 64 -7.92 10.09 -0.05
CA ASN A 64 -8.63 10.73 1.05
C ASN A 64 -7.70 11.28 2.12
N SER A 65 -6.52 11.72 1.77
CA SER A 65 -5.56 12.29 2.73
C SER A 65 -5.05 13.64 2.25
N PRO A 66 -4.58 14.49 3.19
CA PRO A 66 -3.80 15.67 2.81
C PRO A 66 -2.53 15.27 2.06
N PRO A 67 -1.89 16.21 1.34
CA PRO A 67 -0.67 15.90 0.60
C PRO A 67 0.41 15.26 1.47
N ILE A 68 0.97 14.16 0.96
CA ILE A 68 2.06 13.42 1.58
C ILE A 68 3.30 13.61 0.70
N LYS A 69 4.44 13.90 1.31
CA LYS A 69 5.67 14.18 0.56
C LYS A 69 6.36 12.92 0.05
N LEU A 70 6.33 11.85 0.82
CA LEU A 70 7.11 10.64 0.55
C LEU A 70 6.22 9.43 0.35
N MET A 71 6.53 8.61 -0.65
CA MET A 71 5.85 7.32 -0.83
C MET A 71 6.12 6.38 0.33
N GLU A 72 7.29 6.48 0.97
CA GLU A 72 7.61 5.75 2.20
C GLU A 72 6.58 6.03 3.30
N THR A 73 6.18 7.28 3.46
CA THR A 73 5.15 7.67 4.45
C THR A 73 3.80 7.07 4.10
N MET A 74 3.44 7.04 2.81
CA MET A 74 2.21 6.37 2.37
C MET A 74 2.22 4.91 2.77
N ILE A 75 3.35 4.22 2.57
CA ILE A 75 3.50 2.80 2.92
C ILE A 75 3.38 2.61 4.42
N GLU A 76 4.05 3.45 5.22
CA GLU A 76 3.92 3.41 6.69
C GLU A 76 2.46 3.53 7.13
N ASN A 77 1.73 4.47 6.55
CA ASN A 77 0.32 4.69 6.88
C ASN A 77 -0.57 3.50 6.48
N MET A 78 -0.30 2.89 5.33
CA MET A 78 -1.02 1.70 4.89
C MET A 78 -0.74 0.50 5.80
N ILE A 79 0.51 0.28 6.15
CA ILE A 79 0.91 -0.78 7.07
C ILE A 79 0.21 -0.62 8.42
N GLU A 80 0.19 0.59 8.96
CA GLU A 80 -0.48 0.86 10.23
C GLU A 80 -1.97 0.49 10.17
N LYS A 81 -2.66 0.91 9.13
CA LYS A 81 -4.09 0.61 8.97
C LYS A 81 -4.35 -0.90 8.85
N ILE A 82 -3.54 -1.60 8.07
CA ILE A 82 -3.71 -3.04 7.87
C ILE A 82 -3.39 -3.81 9.15
N SER A 83 -2.28 -3.49 9.81
CA SER A 83 -1.84 -4.21 11.02
C SER A 83 -2.76 -3.97 12.21
N GLN A 84 -3.45 -2.84 12.26
CA GLN A 84 -4.47 -2.59 13.29
C GLN A 84 -5.75 -3.39 13.04
N LYS A 85 -6.07 -3.66 11.79
CA LYS A 85 -7.31 -4.37 11.44
C LYS A 85 -7.14 -5.88 11.43
N TYR A 86 -5.97 -6.38 11.06
CA TYR A 86 -5.72 -7.80 10.86
C TYR A 86 -4.46 -8.26 11.58
N ALA A 87 -4.56 -9.40 12.25
CA ALA A 87 -3.40 -10.08 12.83
C ALA A 87 -2.74 -10.91 11.74
N VAL A 88 -1.75 -10.35 11.07
CA VAL A 88 -1.07 -10.99 9.95
C VAL A 88 0.42 -11.14 10.24
N ARG A 89 1.09 -11.98 9.46
CA ARG A 89 2.51 -12.28 9.65
C ARG A 89 3.42 -11.24 9.00
N ARG A 90 3.06 -10.81 7.78
CA ARG A 90 3.89 -9.91 6.98
C ARG A 90 3.01 -9.08 6.07
N ILE A 91 3.41 -7.83 5.87
CA ILE A 91 2.79 -6.92 4.90
C ILE A 91 3.90 -6.38 4.01
N ALA A 92 3.74 -6.51 2.70
CA ALA A 92 4.66 -5.96 1.72
C ALA A 92 3.89 -5.04 0.78
N ILE A 93 4.38 -3.83 0.59
CA ILE A 93 3.70 -2.83 -0.23
C ILE A 93 4.69 -2.23 -1.21
N LYS A 94 4.24 -2.08 -2.46
CA LYS A 94 4.97 -1.38 -3.52
C LYS A 94 4.09 -0.26 -4.04
N ILE A 95 4.68 0.93 -4.21
CA ILE A 95 4.01 2.06 -4.84
C ILE A 95 4.88 2.56 -5.99
N GLU A 96 4.32 2.60 -7.19
CA GLU A 96 4.94 3.19 -8.36
C GLU A 96 4.34 4.57 -8.62
N LYS A 97 5.17 5.49 -9.08
CA LYS A 97 4.78 6.86 -9.45
C LYS A 97 5.12 7.06 -10.93
N PRO A 98 4.26 6.57 -11.85
CA PRO A 98 4.62 6.49 -13.27
C PRO A 98 4.80 7.85 -13.94
N GLU A 99 4.22 8.92 -13.39
CA GLU A 99 4.34 10.26 -13.94
C GLU A 99 5.32 11.13 -13.16
N ALA A 100 6.18 10.53 -12.34
CA ALA A 100 7.22 11.28 -11.64
C ALA A 100 8.10 12.03 -12.64
N LYS A 101 8.36 13.30 -12.36
CA LYS A 101 9.22 14.12 -13.20
C LYS A 101 10.68 13.82 -12.88
N LEU A 102 11.34 13.16 -13.81
CA LEU A 102 12.74 12.76 -13.67
C LEU A 102 13.60 13.57 -14.66
N PRO A 103 14.90 13.79 -14.35
CA PRO A 103 15.75 14.62 -15.20
C PRO A 103 16.10 13.99 -16.56
N HIS A 104 15.93 12.69 -16.70
CA HIS A 104 16.22 11.94 -17.92
C HIS A 104 15.05 11.08 -18.32
N ASN A 105 14.95 10.74 -19.61
CA ASN A 105 13.89 9.88 -20.10
C ASN A 105 14.04 8.46 -19.61
N GLY A 106 12.91 7.82 -19.29
CA GLY A 106 12.85 6.41 -18.92
C GLY A 106 12.91 6.17 -17.42
N GLY A 107 12.65 4.93 -17.06
CA GLY A 107 12.56 4.51 -15.68
C GLY A 107 11.22 4.84 -15.05
N VAL A 108 10.87 4.07 -14.01
CA VAL A 108 9.69 4.30 -13.19
C VAL A 108 10.15 4.43 -11.74
N ALA A 109 9.80 5.54 -11.10
CA ALA A 109 10.08 5.71 -9.69
C ALA A 109 9.16 4.83 -8.88
N LEU A 110 9.72 4.03 -7.96
CA LEU A 110 8.93 3.19 -7.07
C LEU A 110 9.61 3.08 -5.70
N VAL A 111 8.79 2.82 -4.69
CA VAL A 111 9.25 2.53 -3.33
C VAL A 111 8.59 1.24 -2.88
N GLU A 112 9.35 0.38 -2.24
CA GLU A 112 8.85 -0.84 -1.63
C GLU A 112 9.16 -0.82 -0.14
N GLY A 113 8.23 -1.33 0.66
CA GLY A 113 8.42 -1.47 2.09
C GLY A 113 7.75 -2.72 2.59
N GLU A 114 8.24 -3.23 3.72
CA GLU A 114 7.62 -4.39 4.35
C GLU A 114 7.64 -4.27 5.85
N TRP A 115 6.69 -4.97 6.46
CA TRP A 115 6.55 -5.06 7.90
C TRP A 115 6.38 -6.52 8.29
N LEU A 116 7.11 -6.93 9.31
CA LEU A 116 7.04 -8.27 9.88
C LEU A 116 6.49 -8.18 11.30
N ASN A 117 5.54 -9.06 11.61
CA ASN A 117 5.02 -9.15 12.97
C ASN A 117 6.06 -9.86 13.85
N LYS A 118 6.72 -9.10 14.72
CA LYS A 118 7.79 -9.60 15.59
C LYS A 118 7.30 -10.17 16.91
N GLN A 119 5.98 -10.14 17.15
CA GLN A 119 5.39 -10.66 18.39
C GLN A 119 5.16 -12.16 18.34
N GLU A 120 5.41 -12.79 17.20
CA GLU A 120 5.32 -14.23 17.09
C GLU A 120 6.59 -14.89 17.61
N ASN A 121 6.41 -15.75 18.58
CA ASN A 121 7.47 -16.58 19.12
C ASN A 121 7.14 -18.04 18.85
#